data_c40de64520e9f7e7690fffd7f9d8594b
#
_entry.id   c40de64520e9f7e7690fffd7f9d8594b
#
_cell.length_a   1.000
_cell.length_b   1.000
_cell.length_c   1.000
_cell.angle_alpha   90.00
_cell.angle_beta   90.00
_cell.angle_gamma   90.00
#
_symmetry.space_group_name_H-M   'P 1'
#
loop_
_entity.id
_entity.type
_entity.pdbx_description
1 polymer ?
#
loop_
_entity_poly.entity_id
_entity_poly.type
_entity_poly.pdbx_seq_one_letter_code
_entity_poly.pdbx_strand_id
1 'polypeptide(L)'
;MKYLGHFSFVGYCEDKISHGLLSAVASADNIDSATVQFHTLLDKKKSEAGLFDRLTFIFLEDIIEIREFPEEGFIAHCISFAGEPHTFKSRSIPGVSSGACKSFRLDTEFAAGDEQAAREIVPFMTIER
;
A
#
# COMPACT_ATOMS: atom_id res chain seq x y z
N MET A 1 13.89 2.49 15.71
CA MET A 1 12.78 3.31 15.25
C MET A 1 12.05 2.69 14.07
N LYS A 2 10.82 3.07 13.84
CA LYS A 2 10.05 2.62 12.68
C LYS A 2 10.06 3.70 11.61
N TYR A 3 10.16 3.27 10.38
CA TYR A 3 10.17 4.16 9.22
C TYR A 3 9.11 3.69 8.22
N LEU A 4 8.35 4.64 7.71
CA LEU A 4 7.39 4.43 6.63
C LEU A 4 7.95 5.07 5.37
N GLY A 5 8.22 4.28 4.35
CA GLY A 5 8.67 4.75 3.05
C GLY A 5 7.52 4.79 2.07
N HIS A 6 7.37 5.91 1.38
CA HIS A 6 6.42 6.07 0.28
C HIS A 6 7.17 6.05 -1.04
N PHE A 7 6.70 5.22 -1.95
CA PHE A 7 7.31 5.03 -3.26
C PHE A 7 6.25 5.17 -4.34
N SER A 8 6.64 5.73 -5.44
CA SER A 8 5.87 5.65 -6.68
C SER A 8 6.54 4.71 -7.66
N PHE A 9 5.79 4.16 -8.57
CA PHE A 9 6.35 3.28 -9.59
C PHE A 9 5.71 3.53 -10.95
N VAL A 10 6.47 3.22 -11.99
CA VAL A 10 5.99 3.22 -13.36
C VAL A 10 6.46 1.95 -14.05
N GLY A 11 5.59 1.39 -14.86
CA GLY A 11 5.89 0.25 -15.70
C GLY A 11 5.49 0.50 -17.14
N TYR A 12 6.33 0.05 -18.04
CA TYR A 12 6.08 0.10 -19.48
C TYR A 12 5.95 -1.34 -19.99
N CYS A 13 4.76 -1.72 -20.40
CA CYS A 13 4.50 -3.04 -20.93
C CYS A 13 3.71 -2.91 -22.23
N GLU A 14 4.32 -3.32 -23.34
CA GLU A 14 3.75 -3.12 -24.67
C GLU A 14 3.43 -1.63 -24.88
N ASP A 15 2.21 -1.27 -25.28
CA ASP A 15 1.80 0.10 -25.51
C ASP A 15 1.10 0.74 -24.29
N LYS A 16 1.22 0.10 -23.12
CA LYS A 16 0.55 0.54 -21.91
C LYS A 16 1.54 1.02 -20.85
N ILE A 17 1.23 2.16 -20.25
CA ILE A 17 1.93 2.69 -19.08
C ILE A 17 1.07 2.37 -17.86
N SER A 18 1.67 1.67 -16.91
CA SER A 18 1.08 1.51 -15.58
C SER A 18 1.87 2.30 -14.56
N HIS A 19 1.20 2.88 -13.60
CA HIS A 19 1.83 3.61 -12.52
C HIS A 19 1.03 3.43 -11.24
N GLY A 20 1.67 3.61 -10.12
CA GLY A 20 1.02 3.45 -8.83
C GLY A 20 1.91 3.88 -7.68
N LEU A 21 1.42 3.57 -6.50
CA LEU A 21 2.08 3.89 -5.24
C LEU A 21 2.22 2.61 -4.42
N LEU A 22 3.31 2.53 -3.69
CA LEU A 22 3.48 1.51 -2.66
C LEU A 22 4.06 2.14 -1.40
N SER A 23 3.78 1.53 -0.28
CA SER A 23 4.35 1.93 1.00
C SER A 23 5.01 0.72 1.65
N ALA A 24 6.12 0.96 2.30
CA ALA A 24 6.85 -0.07 3.02
C ALA A 24 7.21 0.42 4.42
N VAL A 25 7.35 -0.51 5.35
CA VAL A 25 7.73 -0.21 6.73
C VAL A 25 9.04 -0.95 7.04
N ALA A 26 9.95 -0.26 7.69
CA ALA A 26 11.21 -0.83 8.16
C ALA A 26 11.48 -0.44 9.61
N SER A 27 12.24 -1.27 10.30
CA SER A 27 12.84 -0.92 11.61
C SER A 27 14.32 -0.70 11.40
N ALA A 28 14.82 0.44 11.82
CA ALA A 28 16.23 0.81 11.68
C ALA A 28 16.65 1.79 12.77
N ASP A 29 17.94 1.97 12.94
CA ASP A 29 18.47 2.89 13.95
C ASP A 29 18.47 4.34 13.47
N ASN A 30 18.56 4.54 12.15
CA ASN A 30 18.60 5.86 11.53
C ASN A 30 18.07 5.81 10.10
N ILE A 31 17.94 7.00 9.49
CA ILE A 31 17.38 7.16 8.13
C ILE A 31 18.25 6.45 7.07
N ASP A 32 19.56 6.46 7.21
CA ASP A 32 20.46 5.83 6.23
C ASP A 32 20.27 4.31 6.23
N SER A 33 20.22 3.71 7.43
CA SER A 33 19.94 2.28 7.59
C SER A 33 18.55 1.91 7.10
N ALA A 34 17.55 2.75 7.33
CA ALA A 34 16.19 2.55 6.80
C ALA A 34 16.18 2.56 5.28
N THR A 35 16.87 3.50 4.65
CA THR A 35 16.99 3.59 3.20
C THR A 35 17.62 2.34 2.61
N VAL A 36 18.67 1.84 3.23
CA VAL A 36 19.32 0.59 2.81
C VAL A 36 18.36 -0.59 2.95
N GLN A 37 17.61 -0.67 4.05
CA GLN A 37 16.63 -1.74 4.25
C GLN A 37 15.52 -1.71 3.22
N PHE A 38 15.00 -0.54 2.88
CA PHE A 38 14.00 -0.39 1.82
C PHE A 38 14.54 -0.86 0.48
N HIS A 39 15.76 -0.46 0.13
CA HIS A 39 16.38 -0.89 -1.11
C HIS A 39 16.54 -2.42 -1.15
N THR A 40 17.00 -3.02 -0.08
CA THR A 40 17.16 -4.47 0.04
C THR A 40 15.82 -5.19 -0.06
N LEU A 41 14.79 -4.66 0.58
CA LEU A 41 13.43 -5.21 0.52
C LEU A 41 12.88 -5.20 -0.91
N LEU A 42 12.98 -4.06 -1.58
CA LEU A 42 12.47 -3.91 -2.94
C LEU A 42 13.27 -4.77 -3.94
N ASP A 43 14.57 -4.85 -3.75
CA ASP A 43 15.45 -5.69 -4.57
C ASP A 43 15.13 -7.18 -4.43
N LYS A 44 14.83 -7.60 -3.21
CA LYS A 44 14.37 -8.97 -2.94
C LYS A 44 13.01 -9.23 -3.61
N LYS A 45 12.08 -8.29 -3.54
CA LYS A 45 10.76 -8.41 -4.17
C LYS A 45 10.85 -8.42 -5.69
N LYS A 46 11.82 -7.75 -6.26
CA LYS A 46 12.11 -7.78 -7.69
C LYS A 46 12.44 -9.19 -8.19
N SER A 47 13.11 -9.99 -7.36
CA SER A 47 13.47 -11.37 -7.67
C SER A 47 12.30 -12.35 -7.54
N GLU A 48 11.25 -11.97 -6.82
CA GLU A 48 10.05 -12.77 -6.63
C GLU A 48 9.05 -12.50 -7.75
N ALA A 49 8.49 -13.55 -8.34
CA ALA A 49 7.49 -13.42 -9.39
C ALA A 49 6.22 -12.74 -8.84
N GLY A 50 5.63 -11.86 -9.62
CA GLY A 50 4.31 -11.28 -9.39
C GLY A 50 4.30 -9.77 -9.20
N LEU A 51 4.63 -9.27 -8.02
CA LEU A 51 4.37 -7.88 -7.65
C LEU A 51 5.04 -6.85 -8.58
N PHE A 52 6.29 -7.09 -8.96
CA PHE A 52 7.10 -6.14 -9.73
C PHE A 52 7.35 -6.57 -11.18
N ASP A 53 6.67 -7.59 -11.69
CA ASP A 53 6.94 -8.15 -13.02
C ASP A 53 6.77 -7.15 -14.16
N ARG A 54 5.93 -6.13 -13.97
CA ARG A 54 5.63 -5.13 -14.99
C ARG A 54 6.14 -3.74 -14.64
N LEU A 55 6.95 -3.62 -13.59
CA LEU A 55 7.51 -2.34 -13.19
C LEU A 55 8.85 -2.10 -13.86
N THR A 56 9.07 -0.87 -14.29
CA THR A 56 10.35 -0.42 -14.88
C THR A 56 11.15 0.39 -13.87
N PHE A 57 10.49 1.32 -13.18
CA PHE A 57 11.14 2.21 -12.22
C PHE A 57 10.34 2.30 -10.93
N ILE A 58 11.06 2.39 -9.83
CA ILE A 58 10.52 2.70 -8.51
C ILE A 58 11.26 3.94 -8.00
N PHE A 59 10.51 4.94 -7.58
CA PHE A 59 11.03 6.19 -7.04
C PHE A 59 10.70 6.29 -5.56
N LEU A 60 11.67 6.70 -4.76
CA LEU A 60 11.44 7.04 -3.37
C LEU A 60 10.89 8.47 -3.30
N GLU A 61 9.68 8.61 -2.79
CA GLU A 61 9.04 9.92 -2.63
C GLU A 61 9.39 10.57 -1.30
N ASP A 62 9.20 9.83 -0.21
CA ASP A 62 9.60 10.27 1.13
C ASP A 62 9.80 9.10 2.09
N ILE A 63 10.42 9.41 3.22
CA ILE A 63 10.51 8.50 4.36
C ILE A 63 10.06 9.26 5.61
N ILE A 64 9.11 8.68 6.32
CA ILE A 64 8.58 9.22 7.56
C ILE A 64 9.17 8.42 8.72
N GLU A 65 9.83 9.12 9.63
CA GLU A 65 10.31 8.54 10.88
C GLU A 65 9.21 8.56 11.93
N ILE A 66 8.86 7.39 12.44
CA ILE A 66 7.83 7.24 13.48
C ILE A 66 8.53 7.05 14.81
N ARG A 67 8.61 8.11 15.59
CA ARG A 67 9.29 8.12 16.89
C ARG A 67 8.42 7.54 17.99
N GLU A 68 7.15 7.85 17.96
CA GLU A 68 6.17 7.36 18.92
C GLU A 68 4.95 6.83 18.16
N PHE A 69 4.40 5.74 18.66
CA PHE A 69 3.19 5.15 18.10
C PHE A 69 2.02 5.56 19.00
N PRO A 70 1.14 6.47 18.56
CA PRO A 70 0.00 6.90 19.37
C PRO A 70 -0.93 5.74 19.71
N GLU A 71 -1.41 5.69 20.94
CA GLU A 71 -2.34 4.64 21.39
C GLU A 71 -3.64 4.65 20.57
N GLU A 72 -4.14 5.83 20.24
CA GLU A 72 -5.34 6.00 19.43
C GLU A 72 -5.11 5.73 17.94
N GLY A 73 -3.87 5.48 17.54
CA GLY A 73 -3.51 5.27 16.14
C GLY A 73 -3.30 6.58 15.37
N PHE A 74 -3.00 6.46 14.10
CA PHE A 74 -2.81 7.61 13.22
C PHE A 74 -3.07 7.24 11.76
N ILE A 75 -3.35 8.24 10.95
CA ILE A 75 -3.48 8.05 9.51
C ILE A 75 -2.08 8.05 8.90
N ALA A 76 -1.66 6.89 8.41
CA ALA A 76 -0.33 6.71 7.83
C ALA A 76 -0.21 7.29 6.42
N HIS A 77 -1.31 7.33 5.69
CA HIS A 77 -1.33 7.85 4.33
C HIS A 77 -2.73 8.35 3.99
N CYS A 78 -2.78 9.44 3.28
CA CYS A 78 -4.02 9.97 2.72
C CYS A 78 -3.71 10.64 1.38
N ILE A 79 -4.45 10.29 0.36
CA ILE A 79 -4.34 10.91 -0.94
C ILE A 79 -5.74 11.10 -1.52
N SER A 80 -5.94 12.17 -2.24
CA SER A 80 -7.23 12.50 -2.81
C SER A 80 -7.11 12.68 -4.32
N PHE A 81 -8.06 12.15 -5.04
CA PHE A 81 -8.15 12.25 -6.50
C PHE A 81 -9.48 12.87 -6.88
N ALA A 82 -9.46 13.68 -7.93
CA ALA A 82 -10.70 14.17 -8.55
C ALA A 82 -11.21 13.13 -9.56
N GLY A 83 -12.51 13.06 -9.72
CA GLY A 83 -13.17 12.19 -10.71
C GLY A 83 -14.00 11.08 -10.08
N GLU A 84 -14.30 10.08 -10.88
CA GLU A 84 -15.12 8.96 -10.44
C GLU A 84 -14.45 8.11 -9.36
N PRO A 85 -15.21 7.59 -8.40
CA PRO A 85 -14.65 6.76 -7.32
C PRO A 85 -14.01 5.48 -7.85
N HIS A 86 -12.85 5.18 -7.30
CA HIS A 86 -12.17 3.90 -7.53
C HIS A 86 -12.17 3.07 -6.25
N THR A 87 -12.34 1.77 -6.40
CA THR A 87 -12.25 0.85 -5.27
C THR A 87 -10.81 0.35 -5.14
N PHE A 88 -10.14 0.72 -4.06
CA PHE A 88 -8.85 0.14 -3.70
C PHE A 88 -9.07 -0.92 -2.63
N LYS A 89 -8.86 -2.17 -2.98
CA LYS A 89 -8.92 -3.26 -2.02
C LYS A 89 -7.58 -3.98 -1.98
N SER A 90 -6.81 -3.70 -0.94
CA SER A 90 -5.65 -4.51 -0.62
C SER A 90 -6.00 -5.42 0.54
N ARG A 91 -5.87 -6.72 0.35
CA ARG A 91 -6.21 -7.73 1.35
C ARG A 91 -5.01 -8.35 2.02
N SER A 92 -3.84 -8.01 1.56
CA SER A 92 -2.61 -8.60 2.07
C SER A 92 -1.50 -7.58 2.06
N ILE A 93 -0.55 -7.78 2.93
CA ILE A 93 0.72 -7.06 2.89
C ILE A 93 1.70 -7.95 2.13
N PRO A 94 2.15 -7.53 0.93
CA PRO A 94 3.07 -8.34 0.16
C PRO A 94 4.36 -8.62 0.92
N GLY A 95 4.80 -9.86 0.92
CA GLY A 95 6.04 -10.27 1.57
C GLY A 95 5.97 -10.52 3.06
N VAL A 96 4.78 -10.47 3.64
CA VAL A 96 4.55 -10.90 5.01
C VAL A 96 3.88 -12.27 4.99
N SER A 97 4.39 -13.20 5.80
CA SER A 97 3.80 -14.53 5.87
C SER A 97 2.36 -14.47 6.39
N SER A 98 1.54 -15.40 5.97
CA SER A 98 0.13 -15.46 6.38
C SER A 98 -0.07 -15.59 7.88
N GLY A 99 0.94 -16.07 8.61
CA GLY A 99 0.91 -16.13 10.07
C GLY A 99 1.23 -14.81 10.76
N ALA A 100 1.87 -13.87 10.07
CA ALA A 100 2.29 -12.59 10.64
C ALA A 100 1.28 -11.46 10.40
N CYS A 101 0.36 -11.63 9.46
CA CYS A 101 -0.70 -10.67 9.17
C CYS A 101 -2.02 -11.39 8.94
N LYS A 102 -3.08 -10.81 9.45
CA LYS A 102 -4.43 -11.30 9.23
C LYS A 102 -5.30 -10.18 8.68
N SER A 103 -5.91 -10.45 7.55
CA SER A 103 -6.86 -9.53 6.91
C SER A 103 -8.28 -9.89 7.33
N PHE A 104 -9.04 -8.87 7.70
CA PHE A 104 -10.45 -9.02 8.05
C PHE A 104 -11.29 -8.39 6.95
N ARG A 105 -12.26 -9.17 6.44
CA ARG A 105 -13.26 -8.66 5.50
C ARG A 105 -14.48 -8.23 6.30
N LEU A 106 -14.81 -6.96 6.20
CA LEU A 106 -15.97 -6.39 6.88
C LEU A 106 -17.17 -6.24 5.94
N ASP A 107 -16.99 -6.52 4.65
CA ASP A 107 -17.99 -6.47 3.60
C ASP A 107 -18.25 -7.86 3.01
N THR A 108 -18.42 -8.85 3.87
CA THR A 108 -18.51 -10.27 3.50
C THR A 108 -19.79 -10.66 2.77
N GLU A 109 -20.75 -9.77 2.64
CA GLU A 109 -22.05 -10.03 2.02
C GLU A 109 -22.01 -10.02 0.49
N PHE A 110 -20.85 -9.74 -0.12
CA PHE A 110 -20.73 -9.73 -1.56
C PHE A 110 -20.34 -11.08 -2.13
N ALA A 111 -21.19 -11.59 -3.02
CA ALA A 111 -20.75 -12.63 -3.93
C ALA A 111 -19.67 -12.06 -4.87
N ALA A 112 -18.62 -12.84 -5.14
CA ALA A 112 -17.59 -12.45 -6.09
C ALA A 112 -18.24 -12.21 -7.47
N GLY A 113 -18.08 -10.98 -8.01
CA GLY A 113 -18.65 -10.58 -9.30
C GLY A 113 -19.87 -9.67 -9.23
N ASP A 114 -20.40 -9.38 -8.07
CA ASP A 114 -21.52 -8.45 -7.91
C ASP A 114 -21.00 -7.02 -7.68
N GLU A 115 -20.65 -6.34 -8.77
CA GLU A 115 -20.16 -4.95 -8.71
C GLU A 115 -21.23 -3.97 -8.26
N GLN A 116 -22.49 -4.28 -8.49
CA GLN A 116 -23.59 -3.40 -8.14
C GLN A 116 -23.89 -3.42 -6.65
N ALA A 117 -23.78 -4.56 -5.99
CA ALA A 117 -23.87 -4.67 -4.55
C ALA A 117 -22.75 -3.92 -3.86
N ALA A 118 -21.53 -3.87 -4.48
CA ALA A 118 -20.40 -3.12 -3.94
C ALA A 118 -20.67 -1.60 -3.85
N ARG A 119 -21.56 -1.06 -4.68
CA ARG A 119 -21.95 0.36 -4.65
C ARG A 119 -22.97 0.69 -3.58
N GLU A 120 -23.63 -0.30 -3.01
CA GLU A 120 -24.64 -0.16 -1.95
C GLU A 120 -24.05 -0.35 -0.55
N ILE A 121 -22.72 -0.43 -0.44
CA ILE A 121 -22.05 -0.56 0.86
C ILE A 121 -22.37 0.64 1.73
N VAL A 122 -22.84 0.35 2.94
CA VAL A 122 -23.01 1.37 3.97
C VAL A 122 -21.64 1.98 4.31
N PRO A 123 -21.47 3.30 4.24
CA PRO A 123 -20.18 3.91 4.56
C PRO A 123 -19.81 3.65 6.02
N PHE A 124 -18.52 3.51 6.29
CA PHE A 124 -18.02 3.40 7.67
C PHE A 124 -18.35 4.66 8.48
N MET A 125 -18.31 5.81 7.83
CA MET A 125 -18.63 7.10 8.45
C MET A 125 -19.14 8.05 7.38
N THR A 126 -20.17 8.80 7.72
CA THR A 126 -20.67 9.92 6.92
C THR A 126 -20.27 11.22 7.58
N ILE A 127 -19.62 12.10 6.83
CA ILE A 127 -19.22 13.41 7.30
C ILE A 127 -20.18 14.43 6.70
N GLU A 128 -21.03 14.98 7.54
CA GLU A 128 -21.93 16.08 7.18
C GLU A 128 -21.27 17.42 7.49
N ARG A 129 -21.30 18.30 6.52
CA ARG A 129 -20.77 19.66 6.67
C ARG A 129 -21.84 20.67 6.38
#